data_961e3f98a65aa383a464382d66698b47
#
_entry.id   961e3f98a65aa383a464382d66698b47
#
_cell.length_a   1.000
_cell.length_b   1.000
_cell.length_c   1.000
_cell.angle_alpha   90.00
_cell.angle_beta   90.00
_cell.angle_gamma   90.00
#
_symmetry.space_group_name_H-M   'P 1'
#
loop_
_entity.id
_entity.type
_entity.pdbx_description
1 polymer ?
#
loop_
_entity_poly.entity_id
_entity_poly.type
_entity_poly.pdbx_seq_one_letter_code
_entity_poly.pdbx_strand_id
1 'polypeptide(L)'
;MKEKIKHFSLLTVSTLIMAVGTYFFKFTNNFTFGGITGLAVLVADKTSISASDFSFIVNMLLLILGFIVLGKKFAVKTAYCSILLSVALSTLERVCPMDHPLTDQTMPELCFAIALPALGSAILFNIGSSSGGTDIIAMILKRYSSFDIGKALLVTDILITVAGCFVFDIQTGLYSFLGLTIRSFMIDNFIEGFNLSKYFNVVCDEPEAICDFLVHELNRSATVVHAQGAFSGKDKYIVFTVLSRPQAVRLRNYIKENQPSAFMLISNTSEIIGKGFHSI
;
A
#
# COMPACT_ATOMS: atom_id res chain seq x y z
N MET A 1 -3.91 1.63 24.27
CA MET A 1 -2.94 0.54 24.25
C MET A 1 -3.20 -0.43 23.09
N LYS A 2 -4.42 -0.90 22.84
CA LYS A 2 -4.77 -1.82 21.73
C LYS A 2 -4.38 -1.29 20.34
N GLU A 3 -4.58 -0.02 20.03
CA GLU A 3 -4.19 0.57 18.74
C GLU A 3 -2.68 0.60 18.51
N LYS A 4 -1.89 0.92 19.52
CA LYS A 4 -0.42 0.89 19.41
C LYS A 4 0.10 -0.52 19.13
N ILE A 5 -0.48 -1.53 19.78
CA ILE A 5 -0.13 -2.95 19.56
C ILE A 5 -0.51 -3.36 18.12
N LYS A 6 -1.69 -2.98 17.66
CA LYS A 6 -2.13 -3.24 16.27
C LYS A 6 -1.19 -2.61 15.24
N HIS A 7 -0.80 -1.33 15.43
CA HIS A 7 0.16 -0.66 14.56
C HIS A 7 1.52 -1.36 14.54
N PHE A 8 2.02 -1.74 15.70
CA PHE A 8 3.31 -2.43 15.82
C PHE A 8 3.27 -3.81 15.14
N SER A 9 2.19 -4.58 15.37
CA SER A 9 1.97 -5.87 14.71
C SER A 9 1.92 -5.74 13.19
N LEU A 10 1.24 -4.70 12.65
CA LEU A 10 1.20 -4.44 11.21
C LEU A 10 2.60 -4.13 10.64
N LEU A 11 3.41 -3.30 11.32
CA LEU A 11 4.79 -3.04 10.92
C LEU A 11 5.61 -4.33 10.82
N THR A 12 5.52 -5.17 11.86
CA THR A 12 6.28 -6.43 11.92
C THR A 12 5.85 -7.41 10.83
N VAL A 13 4.55 -7.69 10.74
CA VAL A 13 4.01 -8.67 9.78
C VAL A 13 4.28 -8.23 8.35
N SER A 14 4.06 -6.96 8.02
CA SER A 14 4.32 -6.42 6.68
C SER A 14 5.79 -6.56 6.28
N THR A 15 6.70 -6.25 7.22
CA THR A 15 8.15 -6.37 6.97
C THR A 15 8.58 -7.82 6.79
N LEU A 16 8.02 -8.77 7.55
CA LEU A 16 8.31 -10.19 7.39
C LEU A 16 7.77 -10.75 6.06
N ILE A 17 6.58 -10.33 5.64
CA ILE A 17 6.05 -10.69 4.29
C ILE A 17 7.00 -10.19 3.20
N MET A 18 7.51 -8.97 3.32
CA MET A 18 8.49 -8.43 2.38
C MET A 18 9.80 -9.23 2.38
N ALA A 19 10.29 -9.61 3.56
CA ALA A 19 11.53 -10.40 3.69
C ALA A 19 11.41 -11.75 2.96
N VAL A 20 10.28 -12.45 3.15
CA VAL A 20 10.01 -13.73 2.47
C VAL A 20 9.97 -13.55 0.95
N GLY A 21 9.22 -12.57 0.45
CA GLY A 21 9.13 -12.31 -1.00
C GLY A 21 10.47 -11.89 -1.61
N THR A 22 11.25 -11.11 -0.88
CA THR A 22 12.57 -10.65 -1.34
C THR A 22 13.60 -11.76 -1.32
N TYR A 23 13.68 -12.53 -0.26
CA TYR A 23 14.69 -13.58 -0.12
C TYR A 23 14.44 -14.74 -1.05
N PHE A 24 13.28 -15.41 -0.93
CA PHE A 24 13.00 -16.67 -1.63
C PHE A 24 12.75 -16.51 -3.12
N PHE A 25 12.22 -15.37 -3.58
CA PHE A 25 11.79 -15.23 -4.97
C PHE A 25 12.58 -14.19 -5.75
N LYS A 26 13.03 -13.11 -5.08
CA LYS A 26 13.70 -12.03 -5.78
C LYS A 26 15.22 -12.25 -5.87
N PHE A 27 15.88 -12.54 -4.74
CA PHE A 27 17.33 -12.70 -4.70
C PHE A 27 17.79 -13.92 -5.49
N THR A 28 17.10 -15.03 -5.34
CA THR A 28 17.40 -16.31 -6.03
C THR A 28 17.26 -16.22 -7.55
N ASN A 29 16.42 -15.32 -8.06
CA ASN A 29 16.23 -15.09 -9.50
C ASN A 29 17.01 -13.89 -10.05
N ASN A 30 17.85 -13.23 -9.26
CA ASN A 30 18.62 -12.03 -9.64
C ASN A 30 17.75 -10.87 -10.15
N PHE A 31 16.48 -10.75 -9.69
CA PHE A 31 15.62 -9.66 -10.11
C PHE A 31 16.08 -8.33 -9.49
N THR A 32 16.30 -7.31 -10.33
CA THR A 32 16.91 -6.03 -9.94
C THR A 32 15.91 -4.91 -9.63
N PHE A 33 14.60 -5.16 -9.73
CA PHE A 33 13.58 -4.17 -9.34
C PHE A 33 13.51 -4.01 -7.81
N GLY A 34 12.94 -2.89 -7.34
CA GLY A 34 12.68 -2.65 -5.91
C GLY A 34 13.84 -1.97 -5.19
N GLY A 35 14.37 -0.95 -5.79
CA GLY A 35 15.26 0.03 -5.17
C GLY A 35 16.58 -0.55 -4.66
N ILE A 36 16.89 -0.28 -3.39
CA ILE A 36 18.17 -0.70 -2.81
C ILE A 36 18.34 -2.23 -2.81
N THR A 37 17.30 -2.99 -2.65
CA THR A 37 17.41 -4.47 -2.75
C THR A 37 17.70 -4.91 -4.18
N GLY A 38 17.25 -4.17 -5.21
CA GLY A 38 17.66 -4.38 -6.60
C GLY A 38 19.12 -3.99 -6.84
N LEU A 39 19.54 -2.84 -6.32
CA LEU A 39 20.95 -2.43 -6.37
C LEU A 39 21.87 -3.41 -5.63
N ALA A 40 21.40 -3.99 -4.51
CA ALA A 40 22.14 -4.97 -3.75
C ALA A 40 22.41 -6.25 -4.55
N VAL A 41 21.46 -6.70 -5.37
CA VAL A 41 21.67 -7.83 -6.29
C VAL A 41 22.76 -7.51 -7.31
N LEU A 42 22.77 -6.30 -7.89
CA LEU A 42 23.82 -5.85 -8.83
C LEU A 42 25.20 -5.81 -8.20
N VAL A 43 25.29 -5.34 -6.96
CA VAL A 43 26.57 -5.24 -6.24
C VAL A 43 27.06 -6.61 -5.81
N ALA A 44 26.19 -7.48 -5.32
CA ALA A 44 26.54 -8.83 -4.91
C ALA A 44 27.08 -9.67 -6.07
N ASP A 45 26.58 -9.48 -7.30
CA ASP A 45 27.11 -10.15 -8.50
C ASP A 45 28.55 -9.73 -8.85
N LYS A 46 28.95 -8.48 -8.56
CA LYS A 46 30.25 -7.93 -8.91
C LYS A 46 31.27 -7.90 -7.76
N THR A 47 30.80 -8.17 -6.53
CA THR A 47 31.62 -8.10 -5.32
C THR A 47 31.36 -9.30 -4.41
N SER A 48 32.22 -9.48 -3.40
CA SER A 48 32.03 -10.49 -2.35
C SER A 48 31.11 -10.04 -1.20
N ILE A 49 30.47 -8.87 -1.33
CA ILE A 49 29.54 -8.35 -0.32
C ILE A 49 28.17 -8.99 -0.54
N SER A 50 27.54 -9.54 0.51
CA SER A 50 26.20 -10.09 0.39
C SER A 50 25.18 -9.01 0.06
N ALA A 51 24.12 -9.38 -0.67
CA ALA A 51 23.02 -8.45 -0.98
C ALA A 51 22.36 -7.91 0.29
N SER A 52 22.28 -8.72 1.34
CA SER A 52 21.70 -8.36 2.64
C SER A 52 22.55 -7.32 3.36
N ASP A 53 23.89 -7.50 3.41
CA ASP A 53 24.79 -6.57 4.09
C ASP A 53 24.85 -5.22 3.36
N PHE A 54 24.95 -5.22 2.03
CA PHE A 54 24.91 -4.00 1.24
C PHE A 54 23.62 -3.23 1.46
N SER A 55 22.45 -3.93 1.41
CA SER A 55 21.14 -3.32 1.67
C SER A 55 21.09 -2.67 3.05
N PHE A 56 21.65 -3.32 4.08
CA PHE A 56 21.68 -2.78 5.44
C PHE A 56 22.44 -1.44 5.51
N ILE A 57 23.65 -1.40 4.97
CA ILE A 57 24.50 -0.19 5.01
C ILE A 57 23.81 0.99 4.31
N VAL A 58 23.31 0.78 3.08
CA VAL A 58 22.68 1.85 2.30
C VAL A 58 21.35 2.29 2.94
N ASN A 59 20.58 1.35 3.51
CA ASN A 59 19.36 1.68 4.22
C ASN A 59 19.62 2.59 5.43
N MET A 60 20.71 2.40 6.17
CA MET A 60 21.06 3.26 7.30
C MET A 60 21.37 4.69 6.85
N LEU A 61 22.09 4.86 5.73
CA LEU A 61 22.37 6.19 5.17
C LEU A 61 21.08 6.91 4.71
N LEU A 62 20.20 6.22 4.00
CA LEU A 62 18.94 6.79 3.52
C LEU A 62 17.96 7.09 4.68
N LEU A 63 18.05 6.36 5.77
CA LEU A 63 17.24 6.62 6.96
C LEU A 63 17.57 7.98 7.59
N ILE A 64 18.85 8.38 7.60
CA ILE A 64 19.28 9.71 8.07
C ILE A 64 18.61 10.79 7.21
N LEU A 65 18.61 10.63 5.88
CA LEU A 65 17.92 11.54 4.97
C LEU A 65 16.41 11.59 5.24
N GLY A 66 15.79 10.44 5.44
CA GLY A 66 14.37 10.35 5.79
C GLY A 66 14.03 11.03 7.12
N PHE A 67 14.91 10.95 8.11
CA PHE A 67 14.74 11.64 9.38
C PHE A 67 14.70 13.18 9.19
N ILE A 68 15.63 13.71 8.40
CA ILE A 68 15.73 15.15 8.16
C ILE A 68 14.50 15.68 7.40
N VAL A 69 14.05 14.96 6.36
CA VAL A 69 13.03 15.45 5.41
C VAL A 69 11.62 15.08 5.84
N LEU A 70 11.37 13.82 6.25
CA LEU A 70 10.03 13.30 6.54
C LEU A 70 9.66 13.37 8.03
N GLY A 71 10.64 13.67 8.89
CA GLY A 71 10.46 13.91 10.31
C GLY A 71 10.52 12.66 11.19
N LYS A 72 10.59 12.92 12.51
CA LYS A 72 10.88 11.90 13.54
C LYS A 72 9.89 10.73 13.58
N LYS A 73 8.59 10.99 13.40
CA LYS A 73 7.55 9.92 13.49
C LYS A 73 7.70 8.90 12.39
N PHE A 74 7.95 9.35 11.16
CA PHE A 74 8.21 8.49 10.01
C PHE A 74 9.53 7.72 10.20
N ALA A 75 10.60 8.43 10.55
CA ALA A 75 11.94 7.87 10.67
C ALA A 75 12.02 6.73 11.71
N VAL A 76 11.40 6.89 12.88
CA VAL A 76 11.42 5.85 13.92
C VAL A 76 10.72 4.57 13.47
N LYS A 77 9.56 4.67 12.81
CA LYS A 77 8.85 3.50 12.27
C LYS A 77 9.66 2.83 11.15
N THR A 78 10.20 3.64 10.24
CA THR A 78 11.01 3.18 9.11
C THR A 78 12.31 2.56 9.58
N ALA A 79 12.98 3.12 10.60
CA ALA A 79 14.16 2.52 11.22
C ALA A 79 13.88 1.11 11.75
N TYR A 80 12.78 0.95 12.48
CA TYR A 80 12.36 -0.35 12.97
C TYR A 80 12.14 -1.35 11.82
N CYS A 81 11.38 -0.97 10.78
CA CYS A 81 11.11 -1.84 9.64
C CYS A 81 12.38 -2.17 8.85
N SER A 82 13.26 -1.18 8.63
CA SER A 82 14.50 -1.35 7.89
C SER A 82 15.48 -2.30 8.61
N ILE A 83 15.64 -2.13 9.92
CA ILE A 83 16.47 -3.03 10.74
C ILE A 83 15.86 -4.44 10.75
N LEU A 84 14.55 -4.56 10.97
CA LEU A 84 13.86 -5.85 10.99
C LEU A 84 13.98 -6.56 9.63
N LEU A 85 13.82 -5.84 8.51
CA LEU A 85 13.96 -6.39 7.17
C LEU A 85 15.39 -6.92 6.95
N SER A 86 16.39 -6.12 7.28
CA SER A 86 17.80 -6.50 7.12
C SER A 86 18.17 -7.70 7.98
N VAL A 87 17.74 -7.72 9.25
CA VAL A 87 17.96 -8.85 10.16
C VAL A 87 17.23 -10.11 9.65
N ALA A 88 16.00 -9.97 9.17
CA ALA A 88 15.24 -11.08 8.59
C ALA A 88 15.92 -11.65 7.35
N LEU A 89 16.37 -10.80 6.41
CA LEU A 89 17.10 -11.23 5.20
C LEU A 89 18.40 -11.94 5.58
N SER A 90 19.23 -11.36 6.44
CA SER A 90 20.49 -11.99 6.88
C SER A 90 20.26 -13.29 7.65
N THR A 91 19.18 -13.38 8.40
CA THR A 91 18.81 -14.62 9.12
C THR A 91 18.39 -15.71 8.13
N LEU A 92 17.55 -15.37 7.15
CA LEU A 92 17.12 -16.31 6.10
C LEU A 92 18.31 -16.81 5.28
N GLU A 93 19.22 -15.94 4.91
CA GLU A 93 20.45 -16.26 4.19
C GLU A 93 21.35 -17.29 4.93
N ARG A 94 21.39 -17.18 6.28
CA ARG A 94 22.18 -18.10 7.13
C ARG A 94 21.46 -19.42 7.44
N VAL A 95 20.15 -19.36 7.68
CA VAL A 95 19.36 -20.52 8.13
C VAL A 95 18.91 -21.37 6.95
N CYS A 96 18.65 -20.75 5.81
CA CYS A 96 18.11 -21.37 4.62
C CYS A 96 18.88 -20.90 3.38
N PRO A 97 20.19 -21.20 3.27
CA PRO A 97 20.99 -20.76 2.13
C PRO A 97 20.41 -21.33 0.83
N MET A 98 20.24 -20.47 -0.17
CA MET A 98 19.67 -20.85 -1.46
C MET A 98 20.59 -20.38 -2.58
N ASP A 99 21.13 -21.32 -3.34
CA ASP A 99 22.01 -21.07 -4.49
C ASP A 99 21.25 -21.03 -5.82
N HIS A 100 19.97 -21.40 -5.83
CA HIS A 100 19.12 -21.46 -7.03
C HIS A 100 17.65 -21.17 -6.67
N PRO A 101 16.81 -20.78 -7.67
CA PRO A 101 15.39 -20.55 -7.48
C PRO A 101 14.64 -21.76 -6.90
N LEU A 102 13.50 -21.52 -6.25
CA LEU A 102 12.66 -22.58 -5.68
C LEU A 102 12.06 -23.50 -6.75
N THR A 103 11.82 -22.96 -7.94
CA THR A 103 11.22 -23.69 -9.06
C THR A 103 11.96 -23.39 -10.37
N ASP A 104 11.79 -24.25 -11.36
CA ASP A 104 12.34 -24.03 -12.72
C ASP A 104 11.50 -23.04 -13.54
N GLN A 105 10.42 -22.50 -12.96
CA GLN A 105 9.50 -21.61 -13.66
C GLN A 105 9.63 -20.16 -13.16
N THR A 106 10.36 -19.34 -13.90
CA THR A 106 10.64 -17.94 -13.55
C THR A 106 9.39 -17.08 -13.41
N MET A 107 8.33 -17.33 -14.20
CA MET A 107 7.13 -16.48 -14.20
C MET A 107 6.30 -16.57 -12.90
N PRO A 108 5.98 -17.76 -12.33
CA PRO A 108 5.37 -17.85 -11.01
C PRO A 108 6.22 -17.23 -9.92
N GLU A 109 7.53 -17.41 -9.95
CA GLU A 109 8.43 -16.80 -8.97
C GLU A 109 8.44 -15.28 -9.06
N LEU A 110 8.41 -14.72 -10.28
CA LEU A 110 8.26 -13.28 -10.48
C LEU A 110 6.96 -12.77 -9.85
N CYS A 111 5.85 -13.48 -10.00
CA CYS A 111 4.58 -13.08 -9.39
C CYS A 111 4.69 -12.96 -7.85
N PHE A 112 5.33 -13.92 -7.18
CA PHE A 112 5.55 -13.87 -5.73
C PHE A 112 6.60 -12.83 -5.34
N ALA A 113 7.66 -12.68 -6.13
CA ALA A 113 8.68 -11.64 -5.94
C ALA A 113 8.10 -10.22 -6.02
N ILE A 114 7.01 -10.02 -6.76
CA ILE A 114 6.29 -8.76 -6.86
C ILE A 114 5.24 -8.65 -5.76
N ALA A 115 4.33 -9.63 -5.66
CA ALA A 115 3.11 -9.51 -4.85
C ALA A 115 3.41 -9.38 -3.35
N LEU A 116 4.31 -10.19 -2.80
CA LEU A 116 4.61 -10.16 -1.37
C LEU A 116 5.28 -8.85 -0.94
N PRO A 117 6.36 -8.36 -1.59
CA PRO A 117 6.92 -7.06 -1.24
C PRO A 117 5.98 -5.88 -1.54
N ALA A 118 5.18 -5.93 -2.61
CA ALA A 118 4.23 -4.87 -2.92
C ALA A 118 3.15 -4.74 -1.84
N LEU A 119 2.59 -5.87 -1.37
CA LEU A 119 1.62 -5.89 -0.28
C LEU A 119 2.22 -5.34 1.01
N GLY A 120 3.41 -5.81 1.38
CA GLY A 120 4.11 -5.34 2.58
C GLY A 120 4.42 -3.83 2.51
N SER A 121 4.99 -3.35 1.38
CA SER A 121 5.25 -1.91 1.16
C SER A 121 3.98 -1.08 1.22
N ALA A 122 2.89 -1.52 0.59
CA ALA A 122 1.62 -0.79 0.60
C ALA A 122 1.05 -0.63 2.01
N ILE A 123 1.12 -1.68 2.85
CA ILE A 123 0.71 -1.59 4.26
C ILE A 123 1.60 -0.60 5.02
N LEU A 124 2.93 -0.67 4.84
CA LEU A 124 3.87 0.24 5.50
C LEU A 124 3.61 1.70 5.10
N PHE A 125 3.46 1.99 3.82
CA PHE A 125 3.15 3.33 3.33
C PHE A 125 1.81 3.86 3.87
N ASN A 126 0.79 3.01 3.91
CA ASN A 126 -0.54 3.38 4.42
C ASN A 126 -0.53 3.78 5.91
N ILE A 127 0.39 3.23 6.70
CA ILE A 127 0.54 3.58 8.13
C ILE A 127 1.63 4.63 8.39
N GLY A 128 2.14 5.28 7.33
CA GLY A 128 3.16 6.32 7.41
C GLY A 128 4.52 5.80 7.83
N SER A 129 4.97 4.73 7.18
CA SER A 129 6.28 4.10 7.33
C SER A 129 6.78 3.61 5.97
N SER A 130 8.00 3.08 5.90
CA SER A 130 8.55 2.39 4.72
C SER A 130 9.49 1.27 5.15
N SER A 131 9.93 0.46 4.21
CA SER A 131 10.96 -0.55 4.45
C SER A 131 12.38 0.03 4.51
N GLY A 132 12.55 1.31 4.21
CA GLY A 132 13.84 1.96 4.02
C GLY A 132 14.20 2.06 2.54
N GLY A 133 15.49 2.28 2.25
CA GLY A 133 15.99 2.32 0.89
C GLY A 133 15.39 3.41 0.02
N THR A 134 15.24 3.13 -1.27
CA THR A 134 14.64 4.05 -2.25
C THR A 134 13.18 4.37 -1.94
N ASP A 135 12.49 3.56 -1.13
CA ASP A 135 11.16 3.86 -0.62
C ASP A 135 11.13 5.22 0.12
N ILE A 136 12.23 5.58 0.82
CA ILE A 136 12.38 6.90 1.47
C ILE A 136 12.44 8.00 0.42
N ILE A 137 13.20 7.78 -0.66
CA ILE A 137 13.30 8.74 -1.78
C ILE A 137 11.94 8.92 -2.45
N ALA A 138 11.22 7.82 -2.70
CA ALA A 138 9.88 7.87 -3.27
C ALA A 138 8.89 8.63 -2.37
N MET A 139 8.95 8.44 -1.04
CA MET A 139 8.15 9.20 -0.08
C MET A 139 8.50 10.69 -0.06
N ILE A 140 9.78 11.04 -0.22
CA ILE A 140 10.21 12.43 -0.38
C ILE A 140 9.65 13.01 -1.68
N LEU A 141 9.78 12.27 -2.78
CA LEU A 141 9.26 12.69 -4.08
C LEU A 141 7.74 12.90 -4.03
N LYS A 142 6.97 11.97 -3.43
CA LYS A 142 5.55 12.14 -3.19
C LYS A 142 5.22 13.41 -2.39
N ARG A 143 6.02 13.73 -1.37
CA ARG A 143 5.78 14.92 -0.53
C ARG A 143 5.93 16.23 -1.30
N TYR A 144 6.83 16.29 -2.28
CA TYR A 144 7.14 17.50 -3.04
C TYR A 144 6.57 17.52 -4.47
N SER A 145 5.84 16.46 -4.86
CA SER A 145 5.20 16.34 -6.17
C SER A 145 3.76 15.83 -6.03
N SER A 146 3.02 15.82 -7.13
CA SER A 146 1.67 15.23 -7.25
C SER A 146 1.69 13.73 -7.58
N PHE A 147 2.82 13.05 -7.44
CA PHE A 147 2.93 11.63 -7.77
C PHE A 147 2.32 10.75 -6.69
N ASP A 148 1.63 9.69 -7.10
CA ASP A 148 1.31 8.57 -6.23
C ASP A 148 2.59 7.84 -5.83
N ILE A 149 2.54 7.03 -4.76
CA ILE A 149 3.73 6.34 -4.24
C ILE A 149 4.30 5.37 -5.27
N GLY A 150 3.45 4.63 -5.99
CA GLY A 150 3.92 3.69 -7.00
C GLY A 150 4.60 4.39 -8.17
N LYS A 151 4.06 5.51 -8.65
CA LYS A 151 4.71 6.33 -9.67
C LYS A 151 6.06 6.88 -9.20
N ALA A 152 6.13 7.34 -7.95
CA ALA A 152 7.38 7.81 -7.35
C ALA A 152 8.42 6.69 -7.27
N LEU A 153 8.02 5.47 -6.88
CA LEU A 153 8.88 4.28 -6.87
C LEU A 153 9.36 3.91 -8.28
N LEU A 154 8.48 3.96 -9.27
CA LEU A 154 8.87 3.68 -10.66
C LEU A 154 9.97 4.63 -11.14
N VAL A 155 9.81 5.93 -10.89
CA VAL A 155 10.80 6.95 -11.27
C VAL A 155 12.13 6.75 -10.54
N THR A 156 12.10 6.42 -9.25
CA THR A 156 13.34 6.24 -8.45
C THR A 156 14.07 4.96 -8.80
N ASP A 157 13.37 3.90 -9.15
CA ASP A 157 13.96 2.57 -9.31
C ASP A 157 14.28 2.21 -10.79
N ILE A 158 13.80 3.00 -11.76
CA ILE A 158 13.96 2.69 -13.20
C ILE A 158 15.44 2.61 -13.61
N LEU A 159 16.28 3.50 -13.09
CA LEU A 159 17.71 3.49 -13.43
C LEU A 159 18.41 2.25 -12.92
N ILE A 160 18.05 1.77 -11.72
CA ILE A 160 18.60 0.54 -11.13
C ILE A 160 18.18 -0.66 -11.95
N THR A 161 16.90 -0.70 -12.33
CA THR A 161 16.35 -1.81 -13.12
C THR A 161 16.95 -1.87 -14.52
N VAL A 162 17.13 -0.71 -15.17
CA VAL A 162 17.80 -0.63 -16.48
C VAL A 162 19.26 -1.06 -16.37
N ALA A 163 19.98 -0.68 -15.31
CA ALA A 163 21.34 -1.15 -15.08
C ALA A 163 21.40 -2.68 -14.96
N GLY A 164 20.38 -3.31 -14.39
CA GLY A 164 20.24 -4.77 -14.32
C GLY A 164 20.24 -5.45 -15.69
N CYS A 165 19.65 -4.82 -16.72
CA CYS A 165 19.65 -5.35 -18.07
C CYS A 165 21.05 -5.44 -18.72
N PHE A 166 22.00 -4.67 -18.21
CA PHE A 166 23.40 -4.68 -18.71
C PHE A 166 24.33 -5.59 -17.89
N VAL A 167 23.93 -5.95 -16.68
CA VAL A 167 24.74 -6.79 -15.76
C VAL A 167 24.36 -8.26 -15.91
N PHE A 168 23.07 -8.55 -16.00
CA PHE A 168 22.52 -9.90 -16.18
C PHE A 168 22.10 -10.12 -17.63
N ASP A 169 21.57 -11.30 -17.91
CA ASP A 169 21.02 -11.64 -19.22
C ASP A 169 19.75 -10.80 -19.54
N ILE A 170 19.44 -10.69 -20.82
CA ILE A 170 18.28 -9.92 -21.32
C ILE A 170 16.97 -10.40 -20.71
N GLN A 171 16.82 -11.70 -20.50
CA GLN A 171 15.61 -12.30 -19.94
C GLN A 171 15.39 -11.81 -18.50
N THR A 172 16.40 -11.86 -17.65
CA THR A 172 16.34 -11.35 -16.26
C THR A 172 16.08 -9.83 -16.23
N GLY A 173 16.69 -9.08 -17.17
CA GLY A 173 16.43 -7.66 -17.34
C GLY A 173 14.98 -7.34 -17.68
N LEU A 174 14.40 -8.06 -18.64
CA LEU A 174 12.98 -7.92 -19.03
C LEU A 174 12.03 -8.27 -17.89
N TYR A 175 12.28 -9.35 -17.15
CA TYR A 175 11.50 -9.70 -15.96
C TYR A 175 11.64 -8.63 -14.87
N SER A 176 12.81 -8.06 -14.69
CA SER A 176 13.02 -6.98 -13.70
C SER A 176 12.26 -5.72 -14.08
N PHE A 177 12.24 -5.34 -15.35
CA PHE A 177 11.47 -4.19 -15.83
C PHE A 177 9.95 -4.42 -15.70
N LEU A 178 9.48 -5.62 -16.07
CA LEU A 178 8.10 -6.02 -15.88
C LEU A 178 7.72 -6.00 -14.40
N GLY A 179 8.61 -6.54 -13.55
CA GLY A 179 8.45 -6.57 -12.09
C GLY A 179 8.34 -5.19 -11.49
N LEU A 180 9.19 -4.24 -11.89
CA LEU A 180 9.14 -2.84 -11.46
C LEU A 180 7.78 -2.21 -11.79
N THR A 181 7.35 -2.37 -13.04
CA THR A 181 6.09 -1.79 -13.53
C THR A 181 4.89 -2.34 -12.76
N ILE A 182 4.77 -3.67 -12.69
CA ILE A 182 3.64 -4.31 -12.00
C ILE A 182 3.65 -3.98 -10.49
N ARG A 183 4.83 -4.01 -9.83
CA ARG A 183 4.98 -3.65 -8.41
C ARG A 183 4.47 -2.24 -8.14
N SER A 184 4.84 -1.28 -8.98
CA SER A 184 4.42 0.12 -8.82
C SER A 184 2.89 0.27 -8.89
N PHE A 185 2.26 -0.33 -9.90
CA PHE A 185 0.79 -0.34 -10.01
C PHE A 185 0.12 -1.07 -8.85
N MET A 186 0.65 -2.21 -8.41
CA MET A 186 0.08 -2.97 -7.29
C MET A 186 0.12 -2.18 -5.99
N ILE A 187 1.20 -1.46 -5.71
CA ILE A 187 1.32 -0.64 -4.49
C ILE A 187 0.22 0.43 -4.46
N ASP A 188 0.04 1.19 -5.54
CA ASP A 188 -0.99 2.24 -5.61
C ASP A 188 -2.39 1.64 -5.46
N ASN A 189 -2.69 0.55 -6.17
CA ASN A 189 -3.99 -0.14 -6.06
C ASN A 189 -4.24 -0.70 -4.65
N PHE A 190 -3.23 -1.25 -3.97
CA PHE A 190 -3.38 -1.73 -2.59
C PHE A 190 -3.64 -0.57 -1.63
N ILE A 191 -2.90 0.55 -1.73
CA ILE A 191 -3.10 1.72 -0.89
C ILE A 191 -4.50 2.30 -1.10
N GLU A 192 -4.92 2.45 -2.35
CA GLU A 192 -6.28 2.87 -2.68
C GLU A 192 -7.30 1.90 -2.10
N GLY A 193 -7.11 0.60 -2.29
CA GLY A 193 -7.97 -0.45 -1.75
C GLY A 193 -8.12 -0.44 -0.22
N PHE A 194 -7.05 -0.09 0.52
CA PHE A 194 -7.10 0.02 1.99
C PHE A 194 -7.89 1.25 2.45
N ASN A 195 -7.85 2.34 1.68
CA ASN A 195 -8.50 3.61 2.00
C ASN A 195 -9.92 3.72 1.43
N LEU A 196 -10.39 2.70 0.73
CA LEU A 196 -11.66 2.69 0.04
C LEU A 196 -12.84 2.81 1.01
N SER A 197 -13.57 3.89 0.91
CA SER A 197 -14.84 4.15 1.57
C SER A 197 -16.00 4.06 0.59
N LYS A 198 -17.23 4.01 1.09
CA LYS A 198 -18.45 3.97 0.29
C LYS A 198 -19.21 5.28 0.44
N TYR A 199 -19.39 5.97 -0.67
CA TYR A 199 -20.28 7.11 -0.78
C TYR A 199 -21.69 6.64 -1.12
N PHE A 200 -22.65 7.05 -0.31
CA PHE A 200 -24.07 6.79 -0.50
C PHE A 200 -24.77 8.05 -0.93
N ASN A 201 -25.61 7.90 -1.94
CA ASN A 201 -26.62 8.83 -2.34
C ASN A 201 -27.94 8.05 -2.27
N VAL A 202 -28.77 8.35 -1.26
CA VAL A 202 -30.02 7.63 -1.00
C VAL A 202 -31.19 8.57 -1.27
N VAL A 203 -32.04 8.22 -2.24
CA VAL A 203 -33.28 8.94 -2.53
C VAL A 203 -34.44 8.22 -1.82
N CYS A 204 -35.09 8.89 -0.89
CA CYS A 204 -36.15 8.34 -0.04
C CYS A 204 -37.31 9.32 0.14
N ASP A 205 -38.41 8.79 0.70
CA ASP A 205 -39.57 9.61 1.06
C ASP A 205 -39.46 10.15 2.50
N GLU A 206 -38.87 9.37 3.43
CA GLU A 206 -38.72 9.69 4.86
C GLU A 206 -37.26 9.57 5.26
N PRO A 207 -36.49 10.69 5.36
CA PRO A 207 -35.06 10.66 5.66
C PRO A 207 -34.77 10.44 7.15
N GLU A 208 -35.72 10.72 8.07
CA GLU A 208 -35.52 10.77 9.52
C GLU A 208 -34.97 9.43 10.05
N ALA A 209 -35.62 8.33 9.70
CA ALA A 209 -35.20 7.00 10.17
C ALA A 209 -33.83 6.58 9.67
N ILE A 210 -33.48 6.98 8.44
CA ILE A 210 -32.14 6.76 7.87
C ILE A 210 -31.08 7.60 8.60
N CYS A 211 -31.40 8.87 8.86
CA CYS A 211 -30.52 9.79 9.57
C CYS A 211 -30.29 9.35 11.02
N ASP A 212 -31.33 8.92 11.72
CA ASP A 212 -31.24 8.38 13.08
C ASP A 212 -30.34 7.14 13.14
N PHE A 213 -30.50 6.22 12.20
CA PHE A 213 -29.64 5.05 12.10
C PHE A 213 -28.17 5.43 11.82
N LEU A 214 -27.93 6.40 10.94
CA LEU A 214 -26.60 6.90 10.62
C LEU A 214 -25.92 7.54 11.84
N VAL A 215 -26.64 8.41 12.56
CA VAL A 215 -26.08 9.18 13.68
C VAL A 215 -25.91 8.30 14.92
N HIS A 216 -26.94 7.56 15.31
CA HIS A 216 -26.94 6.85 16.59
C HIS A 216 -26.32 5.43 16.52
N GLU A 217 -26.56 4.71 15.41
CA GLU A 217 -26.07 3.34 15.28
C GLU A 217 -24.70 3.24 14.57
N LEU A 218 -24.44 4.10 13.57
CA LEU A 218 -23.22 4.07 12.81
C LEU A 218 -22.22 5.14 13.23
N ASN A 219 -22.64 6.09 14.08
CA ASN A 219 -21.86 7.25 14.53
C ASN A 219 -21.23 8.00 13.34
N ARG A 220 -22.09 8.32 12.34
CA ARG A 220 -21.71 9.01 11.10
C ARG A 220 -22.70 10.13 10.81
N SER A 221 -22.17 11.24 10.26
CA SER A 221 -23.00 12.34 9.79
C SER A 221 -23.61 12.04 8.43
N ALA A 222 -24.74 12.70 8.16
CA ALA A 222 -25.36 12.71 6.85
C ALA A 222 -25.76 14.16 6.48
N THR A 223 -25.89 14.43 5.19
CA THR A 223 -26.45 15.66 4.67
C THR A 223 -27.74 15.32 3.94
N VAL A 224 -28.83 16.02 4.28
CA VAL A 224 -30.14 15.85 3.66
C VAL A 224 -30.40 17.02 2.73
N VAL A 225 -30.85 16.72 1.52
CA VAL A 225 -31.28 17.71 0.52
C VAL A 225 -32.71 17.41 0.13
N HIS A 226 -33.56 18.43 0.15
CA HIS A 226 -34.93 18.35 -0.37
C HIS A 226 -34.90 18.31 -1.90
N ALA A 227 -35.65 17.41 -2.49
CA ALA A 227 -35.72 17.20 -3.94
C ALA A 227 -37.14 16.91 -4.37
N GLN A 228 -37.42 16.98 -5.66
CA GLN A 228 -38.73 16.64 -6.24
C GLN A 228 -38.55 15.59 -7.32
N GLY A 229 -39.39 14.57 -7.31
CA GLY A 229 -39.45 13.54 -8.34
C GLY A 229 -39.93 14.11 -9.66
N ALA A 230 -39.09 14.14 -10.69
CA ALA A 230 -39.43 14.75 -11.99
C ALA A 230 -40.66 14.12 -12.67
N PHE A 231 -40.87 12.80 -12.50
CA PHE A 231 -41.98 12.11 -13.09
C PHE A 231 -43.25 12.20 -12.24
N SER A 232 -43.14 12.03 -10.92
CA SER A 232 -44.28 11.98 -10.02
C SER A 232 -44.71 13.33 -9.46
N GLY A 233 -43.85 14.36 -9.54
CA GLY A 233 -44.03 15.66 -8.89
C GLY A 233 -44.01 15.58 -7.35
N LYS A 234 -43.77 14.39 -6.74
CA LYS A 234 -43.76 14.20 -5.29
C LYS A 234 -42.48 14.70 -4.67
N ASP A 235 -42.57 15.18 -3.44
CA ASP A 235 -41.40 15.50 -2.62
C ASP A 235 -40.58 14.27 -2.32
N LYS A 236 -39.30 14.42 -2.36
CA LYS A 236 -38.26 13.39 -2.08
C LYS A 236 -37.13 14.03 -1.27
N TYR A 237 -36.36 13.18 -0.64
CA TYR A 237 -35.15 13.60 0.06
C TYR A 237 -33.96 12.81 -0.45
N ILE A 238 -32.81 13.50 -0.53
CA ILE A 238 -31.54 12.87 -0.90
C ILE A 238 -30.64 12.92 0.33
N VAL A 239 -30.24 11.76 0.82
CA VAL A 239 -29.33 11.61 1.97
C VAL A 239 -27.94 11.24 1.45
N PHE A 240 -26.98 12.12 1.70
CA PHE A 240 -25.57 11.90 1.38
C PHE A 240 -24.82 11.47 2.62
N THR A 241 -24.04 10.40 2.52
CA THR A 241 -23.14 9.98 3.60
C THR A 241 -21.96 9.19 3.06
N VAL A 242 -20.87 9.17 3.84
CA VAL A 242 -19.68 8.38 3.54
C VAL A 242 -19.41 7.41 4.68
N LEU A 243 -19.22 6.14 4.33
CA LEU A 243 -19.17 5.04 5.27
C LEU A 243 -17.97 4.13 4.99
N SER A 244 -17.43 3.50 6.03
CA SER A 244 -16.53 2.36 5.87
C SER A 244 -17.28 1.16 5.27
N ARG A 245 -16.56 0.22 4.68
CA ARG A 245 -17.15 -1.00 4.08
C ARG A 245 -18.12 -1.75 5.04
N PRO A 246 -17.77 -2.01 6.32
CA PRO A 246 -18.68 -2.67 7.24
C PRO A 246 -19.94 -1.86 7.54
N GLN A 247 -19.80 -0.53 7.72
CA GLN A 247 -20.95 0.37 7.96
C GLN A 247 -21.85 0.43 6.74
N ALA A 248 -21.29 0.43 5.54
CA ALA A 248 -22.03 0.43 4.28
C ALA A 248 -22.95 -0.80 4.12
N VAL A 249 -22.46 -1.98 4.53
CA VAL A 249 -23.28 -3.21 4.53
C VAL A 249 -24.45 -3.08 5.50
N ARG A 250 -24.21 -2.55 6.71
CA ARG A 250 -25.25 -2.34 7.73
C ARG A 250 -26.33 -1.36 7.23
N LEU A 251 -25.92 -0.19 6.68
CA LEU A 251 -26.85 0.79 6.15
C LEU A 251 -27.68 0.21 4.99
N ARG A 252 -27.04 -0.47 4.05
CA ARG A 252 -27.72 -1.08 2.90
C ARG A 252 -28.81 -2.07 3.34
N ASN A 253 -28.50 -2.93 4.32
CA ASN A 253 -29.46 -3.90 4.84
C ASN A 253 -30.61 -3.19 5.56
N TYR A 254 -30.31 -2.21 6.42
CA TYR A 254 -31.30 -1.40 7.12
C TYR A 254 -32.30 -0.74 6.15
N ILE A 255 -31.81 -0.08 5.09
CA ILE A 255 -32.67 0.59 4.11
C ILE A 255 -33.52 -0.43 3.33
N LYS A 256 -32.96 -1.58 2.94
CA LYS A 256 -33.71 -2.63 2.26
C LYS A 256 -34.86 -3.20 3.09
N GLU A 257 -34.68 -3.31 4.41
CA GLU A 257 -35.64 -3.84 5.34
C GLU A 257 -36.75 -2.81 5.71
N ASN A 258 -36.33 -1.55 5.93
CA ASN A 258 -37.23 -0.52 6.48
C ASN A 258 -37.80 0.43 5.43
N GLN A 259 -37.11 0.63 4.31
CA GLN A 259 -37.57 1.52 3.22
C GLN A 259 -37.32 0.89 1.84
N PRO A 260 -38.02 -0.16 1.46
CA PRO A 260 -37.80 -0.89 0.21
C PRO A 260 -38.04 -0.04 -1.05
N SER A 261 -38.78 1.07 -0.94
CA SER A 261 -39.02 2.04 -2.03
C SER A 261 -37.85 3.02 -2.24
N ALA A 262 -36.90 3.08 -1.31
CA ALA A 262 -35.76 3.97 -1.42
C ALA A 262 -34.79 3.48 -2.52
N PHE A 263 -34.26 4.43 -3.29
CA PHE A 263 -33.23 4.18 -4.30
C PHE A 263 -31.86 4.54 -3.74
N MET A 264 -30.90 3.63 -3.85
CA MET A 264 -29.53 3.83 -3.35
C MET A 264 -28.52 3.76 -4.50
N LEU A 265 -27.75 4.83 -4.70
CA LEU A 265 -26.52 4.82 -5.49
C LEU A 265 -25.33 4.70 -4.54
N ILE A 266 -24.53 3.66 -4.73
CA ILE A 266 -23.36 3.38 -3.90
C ILE A 266 -22.12 3.39 -4.79
N SER A 267 -21.23 4.32 -4.55
CA SER A 267 -19.95 4.41 -5.27
C SER A 267 -18.76 4.24 -4.34
N ASN A 268 -17.62 3.87 -4.92
CA ASN A 268 -16.36 3.84 -4.20
C ASN A 268 -15.75 5.24 -4.17
N THR A 269 -15.13 5.61 -3.06
CA THR A 269 -14.30 6.80 -2.95
C THR A 269 -13.07 6.48 -2.12
N SER A 270 -11.90 6.85 -2.60
CA SER A 270 -10.61 6.64 -1.94
C SER A 270 -10.09 7.93 -1.29
N GLU A 271 -10.54 9.10 -1.77
CA GLU A 271 -10.12 10.39 -1.25
C GLU A 271 -11.27 11.10 -0.56
N ILE A 272 -11.13 11.29 0.74
CA ILE A 272 -12.06 12.06 1.56
C ILE A 272 -11.25 12.97 2.47
N ILE A 273 -11.38 14.26 2.27
CA ILE A 273 -10.70 15.30 3.06
C ILE A 273 -11.74 15.95 3.95
N GLY A 274 -11.56 15.87 5.26
CA GLY A 274 -12.46 16.51 6.21
C GLY A 274 -12.41 15.93 7.62
N LYS A 275 -13.11 16.62 8.55
CA LYS A 275 -13.16 16.21 9.97
C LYS A 275 -13.80 14.83 10.12
N GLY A 276 -13.08 13.88 10.71
CA GLY A 276 -13.55 12.49 10.90
C GLY A 276 -13.08 11.51 9.83
N PHE A 277 -12.35 12.01 8.82
CA PHE A 277 -11.64 11.23 7.79
C PHE A 277 -10.13 11.59 7.84
N HIS A 278 -9.41 11.41 6.74
CA HIS A 278 -7.99 11.80 6.73
C HIS A 278 -7.86 13.32 6.92
N SER A 279 -7.08 13.72 7.94
CA SER A 279 -6.66 15.12 8.10
C SER A 279 -5.54 15.43 7.09
N ILE A 280 -5.62 16.60 6.49
CA ILE A 280 -4.57 17.19 5.66
C ILE A 280 -3.25 17.26 6.43
#